data_067cf700633f0471559e83478b7718ef
#
_entry.id   067cf700633f0471559e83478b7718ef
#
_cell.length_a   1.000
_cell.length_b   1.000
_cell.length_c   1.000
_cell.angle_alpha   90.00
_cell.angle_beta   90.00
_cell.angle_gamma   90.00
#
_symmetry.space_group_name_H-M   'P 1'
#
loop_
_entity.id
_entity.type
_entity.pdbx_description
1 polymer ?
#
loop_
_entity_poly.entity_id
_entity_poly.type
_entity_poly.pdbx_seq_one_letter_code
_entity_poly.pdbx_strand_id
1 'polypeptide(L)'
;MMAIQAVIFDLDGVLVHTDRFHYEAWQRMADEEGISFDLSINDRLRGVSRMESLDIILEKSKRSYTQSEKEALADRKNVYYRELLLQLTQADSAEGALAFIALCKQQGVKTAIGSSSRNTPMILERIGLAHVFDAIADGNQIVRSKPDPEVFLLAAQQSVWLR
;
A
#
# COMPACT_ATOMS: atom_id res chain seq x y z
N MET A 1 -9.47 32.21 -9.62
CA MET A 1 -9.64 30.85 -9.08
C MET A 1 -8.39 30.04 -9.41
N MET A 2 -7.72 29.44 -8.43
CA MET A 2 -6.61 28.52 -8.74
C MET A 2 -7.21 27.23 -9.36
N ALA A 3 -6.75 26.88 -10.56
CA ALA A 3 -7.15 25.63 -11.19
C ALA A 3 -6.41 24.44 -10.54
N ILE A 4 -7.08 23.30 -10.41
CA ILE A 4 -6.45 22.05 -9.99
C ILE A 4 -5.42 21.64 -11.05
N GLN A 5 -4.17 21.45 -10.66
CA GLN A 5 -3.09 21.09 -11.57
C GLN A 5 -2.79 19.59 -11.54
N ALA A 6 -3.01 18.92 -10.41
CA ALA A 6 -2.79 17.50 -10.26
C ALA A 6 -3.78 16.87 -9.27
N VAL A 7 -4.03 15.57 -9.43
CA VAL A 7 -4.75 14.71 -8.49
C VAL A 7 -3.80 13.60 -8.05
N ILE A 8 -3.60 13.46 -6.76
CA ILE A 8 -2.77 12.40 -6.18
C ILE A 8 -3.70 11.40 -5.49
N PHE A 9 -3.63 10.15 -5.94
CA PHE A 9 -4.42 9.05 -5.42
C PHE A 9 -3.63 8.28 -4.38
N ASP A 10 -4.28 7.89 -3.29
CA ASP A 10 -3.84 6.72 -2.53
C ASP A 10 -4.14 5.44 -3.32
N LEU A 11 -3.50 4.35 -2.99
CA LEU A 11 -3.68 3.08 -3.69
C LEU A 11 -4.62 2.15 -2.90
N ASP A 12 -4.16 1.69 -1.74
CA ASP A 12 -4.88 0.71 -0.92
C ASP A 12 -6.12 1.32 -0.27
N GLY A 13 -7.29 0.73 -0.53
CA GLY A 13 -8.58 1.24 -0.05
C GLY A 13 -9.16 2.37 -0.90
N VAL A 14 -8.48 2.82 -1.95
CA VAL A 14 -8.94 3.87 -2.88
C VAL A 14 -9.06 3.34 -4.30
N LEU A 15 -7.97 2.86 -4.89
CA LEU A 15 -7.96 2.32 -6.25
C LEU A 15 -8.10 0.80 -6.29
N VAL A 16 -7.82 0.13 -5.18
CA VAL A 16 -7.92 -1.32 -5.00
C VAL A 16 -8.14 -1.65 -3.53
N HIS A 17 -8.81 -2.74 -3.24
CA HIS A 17 -9.01 -3.24 -1.87
C HIS A 17 -8.13 -4.47 -1.62
N THR A 18 -7.07 -4.30 -0.84
CA THR A 18 -6.10 -5.36 -0.48
C THR A 18 -6.15 -5.77 0.99
N ASP A 19 -7.05 -5.21 1.78
CA ASP A 19 -7.17 -5.45 3.23
C ASP A 19 -7.28 -6.95 3.55
N ARG A 20 -8.06 -7.70 2.75
CA ARG A 20 -8.21 -9.15 2.89
C ARG A 20 -6.85 -9.87 2.78
N PHE A 21 -6.04 -9.50 1.81
CA PHE A 21 -4.73 -10.12 1.59
C PHE A 21 -3.74 -9.77 2.71
N HIS A 22 -3.81 -8.56 3.26
CA HIS A 22 -3.04 -8.20 4.44
C HIS A 22 -3.42 -9.05 5.64
N TYR A 23 -4.73 -9.20 5.89
CA TYR A 23 -5.24 -10.05 6.96
C TYR A 23 -4.77 -11.51 6.81
N GLU A 24 -5.01 -12.12 5.65
CA GLU A 24 -4.65 -13.53 5.37
C GLU A 24 -3.14 -13.76 5.52
N ALA A 25 -2.31 -12.83 5.05
CA ALA A 25 -0.86 -12.95 5.16
C ALA A 25 -0.36 -12.83 6.61
N TRP A 26 -0.93 -11.92 7.42
CA TRP A 26 -0.62 -11.81 8.83
C TRP A 26 -1.15 -13.01 9.62
N GLN A 27 -2.35 -13.50 9.32
CA GLN A 27 -2.93 -14.69 9.94
C GLN A 27 -2.02 -15.90 9.75
N ARG A 28 -1.59 -16.15 8.51
CA ARG A 28 -0.69 -17.25 8.19
C ARG A 28 0.62 -17.18 8.97
N MET A 29 1.25 -16.01 9.01
CA MET A 29 2.49 -15.80 9.77
C MET A 29 2.27 -16.02 11.26
N ALA A 30 1.18 -15.49 11.83
CA ALA A 30 0.86 -15.64 13.24
C ALA A 30 0.57 -17.10 13.62
N ASP A 31 -0.17 -17.83 12.79
CA ASP A 31 -0.47 -19.27 12.98
C ASP A 31 0.82 -20.10 13.02
N GLU A 32 1.78 -19.83 12.12
CA GLU A 32 3.07 -20.52 12.09
C GLU A 32 3.92 -20.25 13.34
N GLU A 33 3.79 -19.07 13.97
CA GLU A 33 4.44 -18.71 15.22
C GLU A 33 3.64 -19.12 16.47
N GLY A 34 2.45 -19.69 16.31
CA GLY A 34 1.56 -20.01 17.42
C GLY A 34 1.02 -18.79 18.16
N ILE A 35 0.88 -17.67 17.48
CA ILE A 35 0.41 -16.38 18.01
C ILE A 35 -1.08 -16.23 17.67
N SER A 36 -1.90 -15.90 18.67
CA SER A 36 -3.33 -15.60 18.42
C SER A 36 -3.46 -14.29 17.66
N PHE A 37 -4.11 -14.34 16.51
CA PHE A 37 -4.41 -13.19 15.67
C PHE A 37 -5.87 -13.25 15.22
N ASP A 38 -6.59 -12.16 15.32
CA ASP A 38 -8.02 -12.06 14.98
C ASP A 38 -8.34 -10.68 14.36
N LEU A 39 -9.61 -10.50 13.99
CA LEU A 39 -10.07 -9.25 13.39
C LEU A 39 -9.89 -8.04 14.31
N SER A 40 -9.98 -8.20 15.63
CA SER A 40 -9.82 -7.11 16.59
C SER A 40 -8.37 -6.61 16.64
N ILE A 41 -7.42 -7.52 16.53
CA ILE A 41 -5.99 -7.18 16.42
C ILE A 41 -5.74 -6.56 15.04
N ASN A 42 -6.31 -7.13 13.98
CA ASN A 42 -6.17 -6.61 12.62
C ASN A 42 -6.68 -5.17 12.47
N ASP A 43 -7.75 -4.80 13.15
CA ASP A 43 -8.27 -3.42 13.11
C ASP A 43 -7.26 -2.39 13.66
N ARG A 44 -6.39 -2.81 14.59
CA ARG A 44 -5.31 -1.97 15.14
C ARG A 44 -4.16 -1.76 14.14
N LEU A 45 -4.08 -2.56 13.09
CA LEU A 45 -3.02 -2.49 12.06
C LEU A 45 -3.31 -1.46 10.97
N ARG A 46 -4.51 -0.87 10.95
CA ARG A 46 -4.90 0.09 9.92
C ARG A 46 -4.07 1.36 10.01
N GLY A 47 -3.44 1.72 8.91
CA GLY A 47 -2.67 2.96 8.78
C GLY A 47 -1.30 2.94 9.46
N VAL A 48 -0.87 1.82 10.07
CA VAL A 48 0.45 1.70 10.67
C VAL A 48 1.44 0.99 9.73
N SER A 49 2.71 1.19 9.96
CA SER A 49 3.78 0.56 9.15
C SER A 49 3.82 -0.96 9.34
N ARG A 50 4.51 -1.67 8.44
CA ARG A 50 4.67 -3.13 8.52
C ARG A 50 5.33 -3.56 9.83
N MET A 51 6.36 -2.86 10.28
CA MET A 51 7.07 -3.23 11.51
C MET A 51 6.24 -2.94 12.76
N GLU A 52 5.52 -1.81 12.81
CA GLU A 52 4.59 -1.51 13.88
C GLU A 52 3.42 -2.51 13.92
N SER A 53 2.90 -2.92 12.76
CA SER A 53 1.89 -3.98 12.67
C SER A 53 2.40 -5.29 13.29
N LEU A 54 3.63 -5.67 12.97
CA LEU A 54 4.25 -6.85 13.55
C LEU A 54 4.39 -6.72 15.07
N ASP A 55 4.85 -5.58 15.58
CA ASP A 55 4.99 -5.35 17.02
C ASP A 55 3.64 -5.48 17.75
N ILE A 56 2.55 -4.98 17.17
CA ILE A 56 1.19 -5.15 17.70
C ILE A 56 0.80 -6.64 17.77
N ILE A 57 1.10 -7.42 16.73
CA ILE A 57 0.81 -8.86 16.70
C ILE A 57 1.63 -9.59 17.76
N LEU A 58 2.91 -9.24 17.91
CA LEU A 58 3.83 -9.86 18.85
C LEU A 58 3.50 -9.57 20.32
N GLU A 59 2.64 -8.58 20.64
CA GLU A 59 2.09 -8.38 22.00
C GLU A 59 1.41 -9.65 22.55
N LYS A 60 0.87 -10.51 21.69
CA LYS A 60 0.24 -11.79 22.05
C LYS A 60 1.21 -12.96 22.09
N SER A 61 2.48 -12.74 21.77
CA SER A 61 3.49 -13.81 21.82
C SER A 61 3.89 -14.14 23.25
N LYS A 62 4.21 -15.42 23.49
CA LYS A 62 4.75 -15.92 24.77
C LYS A 62 6.27 -15.78 24.86
N ARG A 63 6.94 -15.41 23.77
CA ARG A 63 8.40 -15.21 23.73
C ARG A 63 8.78 -13.84 23.20
N SER A 64 9.99 -13.41 23.48
CA SER A 64 10.57 -12.22 22.88
C SER A 64 11.23 -12.56 21.55
N TYR A 65 11.31 -11.56 20.67
CA TYR A 65 11.97 -11.64 19.37
C TYR A 65 13.06 -10.59 19.28
N THR A 66 14.20 -10.97 18.73
CA THR A 66 15.25 -10.04 18.35
C THR A 66 14.83 -9.21 17.15
N GLN A 67 15.53 -8.11 16.90
CA GLN A 67 15.26 -7.27 15.71
C GLN A 67 15.39 -8.08 14.40
N SER A 68 16.42 -8.91 14.29
CA SER A 68 16.62 -9.77 13.12
C SER A 68 15.50 -10.79 12.91
N GLU A 69 14.97 -11.38 14.01
CA GLU A 69 13.82 -12.28 13.92
C GLU A 69 12.55 -11.53 13.47
N LYS A 70 12.31 -10.31 13.98
CA LYS A 70 11.20 -9.47 13.56
C LYS A 70 11.28 -9.14 12.07
N GLU A 71 12.44 -8.76 11.58
CA GLU A 71 12.66 -8.50 10.16
C GLU A 71 12.37 -9.74 9.30
N ALA A 72 12.84 -10.91 9.71
CA ALA A 72 12.56 -12.18 9.03
C ALA A 72 11.05 -12.52 9.02
N LEU A 73 10.33 -12.27 10.12
CA LEU A 73 8.87 -12.47 10.18
C LEU A 73 8.13 -11.50 9.25
N ALA A 74 8.52 -10.23 9.24
CA ALA A 74 7.94 -9.23 8.36
C ALA A 74 8.17 -9.55 6.87
N ASP A 75 9.35 -10.05 6.53
CA ASP A 75 9.69 -10.48 5.17
C ASP A 75 8.92 -11.73 4.77
N ARG A 76 8.80 -12.72 5.65
CA ARG A 76 7.98 -13.93 5.42
C ARG A 76 6.52 -13.58 5.18
N LYS A 77 5.93 -12.73 6.02
CA LYS A 77 4.58 -12.20 5.80
C LYS A 77 4.46 -11.51 4.44
N ASN A 78 5.47 -10.74 4.06
CA ASN A 78 5.43 -10.04 2.77
C ASN A 78 5.49 -11.01 1.57
N VAL A 79 6.17 -12.13 1.68
CA VAL A 79 6.14 -13.20 0.67
C VAL A 79 4.70 -13.72 0.52
N TYR A 80 4.01 -14.05 1.61
CA TYR A 80 2.61 -14.52 1.58
C TYR A 80 1.67 -13.47 0.99
N TYR A 81 1.86 -12.21 1.37
CA TYR A 81 1.07 -11.13 0.81
C TYR A 81 1.27 -10.99 -0.71
N ARG A 82 2.50 -11.09 -1.20
CA ARG A 82 2.79 -11.05 -2.65
C ARG A 82 2.21 -12.24 -3.41
N GLU A 83 2.20 -13.43 -2.80
CA GLU A 83 1.51 -14.61 -3.37
C GLU A 83 0.01 -14.33 -3.54
N LEU A 84 -0.64 -13.72 -2.53
CA LEU A 84 -2.04 -13.35 -2.59
C LEU A 84 -2.33 -12.25 -3.62
N LEU A 85 -1.43 -11.28 -3.77
CA LEU A 85 -1.56 -10.23 -4.79
C LEU A 85 -1.60 -10.78 -6.23
N LEU A 86 -1.08 -11.98 -6.48
CA LEU A 86 -1.19 -12.64 -7.79
C LEU A 86 -2.64 -12.95 -8.19
N GLN A 87 -3.57 -12.98 -7.23
CA GLN A 87 -5.00 -13.16 -7.48
C GLN A 87 -5.68 -11.89 -8.01
N LEU A 88 -5.05 -10.71 -7.84
CA LEU A 88 -5.59 -9.46 -8.37
C LEU A 88 -5.67 -9.48 -9.89
N THR A 89 -6.72 -8.87 -10.40
CA THR A 89 -7.00 -8.68 -11.81
C THR A 89 -7.43 -7.23 -12.07
N GLN A 90 -7.61 -6.87 -13.33
CA GLN A 90 -8.14 -5.54 -13.69
C GLN A 90 -9.55 -5.28 -13.13
N ALA A 91 -10.34 -6.33 -12.88
CA ALA A 91 -11.67 -6.22 -12.29
C ALA A 91 -11.63 -5.77 -10.80
N ASP A 92 -10.47 -5.87 -10.14
CA ASP A 92 -10.30 -5.45 -8.76
C ASP A 92 -9.96 -3.95 -8.61
N SER A 93 -9.78 -3.24 -9.73
CA SER A 93 -9.65 -1.78 -9.72
C SER A 93 -10.98 -1.11 -9.33
N ALA A 94 -10.90 -0.01 -8.59
CA ALA A 94 -12.08 0.73 -8.16
C ALA A 94 -12.93 1.15 -9.36
N GLU A 95 -14.25 0.97 -9.24
CA GLU A 95 -15.20 1.38 -10.27
C GLU A 95 -15.07 2.87 -10.58
N GLY A 96 -15.03 3.22 -11.86
CA GLY A 96 -14.87 4.58 -12.32
C GLY A 96 -13.45 5.16 -12.27
N ALA A 97 -12.47 4.45 -11.67
CA ALA A 97 -11.10 4.95 -11.56
C ALA A 97 -10.48 5.29 -12.91
N LEU A 98 -10.54 4.37 -13.87
CA LEU A 98 -10.02 4.60 -15.23
C LEU A 98 -10.72 5.77 -15.94
N ALA A 99 -12.04 5.87 -15.81
CA ALA A 99 -12.81 6.96 -16.42
C ALA A 99 -12.43 8.32 -15.82
N PHE A 100 -12.25 8.39 -14.49
CA PHE A 100 -11.83 9.62 -13.81
C PHE A 100 -10.40 10.03 -14.19
N ILE A 101 -9.47 9.07 -14.26
CA ILE A 101 -8.09 9.32 -14.69
C ILE A 101 -8.07 9.84 -16.14
N ALA A 102 -8.87 9.23 -17.02
CA ALA A 102 -9.01 9.69 -18.40
C ALA A 102 -9.58 11.12 -18.50
N LEU A 103 -10.57 11.45 -17.67
CA LEU A 103 -11.12 12.79 -17.57
C LEU A 103 -10.05 13.80 -17.12
N CYS A 104 -9.26 13.48 -16.08
CA CYS A 104 -8.15 14.32 -15.64
C CYS A 104 -7.21 14.63 -16.81
N LYS A 105 -6.80 13.61 -17.55
CA LYS A 105 -5.93 13.76 -18.73
C LYS A 105 -6.52 14.65 -19.80
N GLN A 106 -7.81 14.50 -20.12
CA GLN A 106 -8.52 15.33 -21.09
C GLN A 106 -8.55 16.81 -20.66
N GLN A 107 -8.61 17.08 -19.37
CA GLN A 107 -8.61 18.43 -18.80
C GLN A 107 -7.20 18.99 -18.57
N GLY A 108 -6.15 18.26 -18.95
CA GLY A 108 -4.77 18.66 -18.72
C GLY A 108 -4.33 18.59 -17.24
N VAL A 109 -5.11 17.90 -16.39
CA VAL A 109 -4.81 17.68 -14.98
C VAL A 109 -3.90 16.46 -14.85
N LYS A 110 -2.77 16.62 -14.17
CA LYS A 110 -1.83 15.55 -13.92
C LYS A 110 -2.39 14.54 -12.91
N THR A 111 -1.98 13.28 -13.02
CA THR A 111 -2.40 12.22 -12.11
C THR A 111 -1.19 11.51 -11.51
N ALA A 112 -1.20 11.27 -10.21
CA ALA A 112 -0.11 10.59 -9.53
C ALA A 112 -0.62 9.63 -8.45
N ILE A 113 0.23 8.68 -8.08
CA ILE A 113 0.05 7.79 -6.92
C ILE A 113 0.92 8.29 -5.76
N GLY A 114 0.35 8.26 -4.55
CA GLY A 114 1.07 8.47 -3.29
C GLY A 114 0.74 7.33 -2.31
N SER A 115 1.50 6.24 -2.34
CA SER A 115 1.28 5.04 -1.53
C SER A 115 2.47 4.73 -0.64
N SER A 116 2.25 4.40 0.64
CA SER A 116 3.33 3.90 1.53
C SER A 116 3.70 2.44 1.27
N SER A 117 2.99 1.74 0.40
CA SER A 117 3.26 0.34 0.07
C SER A 117 4.48 0.18 -0.83
N ARG A 118 5.40 -0.71 -0.45
CA ARG A 118 6.52 -1.13 -1.32
C ARG A 118 6.09 -2.07 -2.44
N ASN A 119 4.88 -2.60 -2.37
CA ASN A 119 4.31 -3.47 -3.40
C ASN A 119 3.47 -2.71 -4.44
N THR A 120 3.46 -1.38 -4.39
CA THR A 120 2.72 -0.50 -5.31
C THR A 120 2.92 -0.87 -6.78
N PRO A 121 4.16 -1.07 -7.30
CA PRO A 121 4.35 -1.42 -8.70
C PRO A 121 3.64 -2.71 -9.09
N MET A 122 3.75 -3.76 -8.27
CA MET A 122 3.11 -5.05 -8.51
C MET A 122 1.58 -4.93 -8.50
N ILE A 123 1.02 -4.18 -7.54
CA ILE A 123 -0.43 -3.98 -7.44
C ILE A 123 -0.94 -3.26 -8.69
N LEU A 124 -0.30 -2.16 -9.08
CA LEU A 124 -0.69 -1.38 -10.26
C LEU A 124 -0.61 -2.22 -11.55
N GLU A 125 0.41 -3.05 -11.68
CA GLU A 125 0.53 -3.97 -12.82
C GLU A 125 -0.64 -4.97 -12.86
N ARG A 126 -0.96 -5.59 -11.71
CA ARG A 126 -2.04 -6.57 -11.61
C ARG A 126 -3.42 -6.01 -11.92
N ILE A 127 -3.70 -4.77 -11.48
CA ILE A 127 -4.99 -4.12 -11.76
C ILE A 127 -5.01 -3.31 -13.07
N GLY A 128 -3.95 -3.38 -13.88
CA GLY A 128 -3.89 -2.73 -15.21
C GLY A 128 -3.68 -1.23 -15.18
N LEU A 129 -3.17 -0.66 -14.08
CA LEU A 129 -2.97 0.79 -13.90
C LEU A 129 -1.49 1.23 -13.91
N ALA A 130 -0.54 0.33 -14.23
CA ALA A 130 0.90 0.61 -14.13
C ALA A 130 1.39 1.80 -14.99
N HIS A 131 0.71 2.07 -16.12
CA HIS A 131 1.14 3.06 -17.10
C HIS A 131 0.16 4.23 -17.30
N VAL A 132 -0.82 4.38 -16.39
CA VAL A 132 -1.85 5.41 -16.56
C VAL A 132 -1.54 6.71 -15.82
N PHE A 133 -0.63 6.71 -14.87
CA PHE A 133 -0.26 7.87 -14.06
C PHE A 133 0.94 8.61 -14.62
N ASP A 134 0.97 9.93 -14.41
CA ASP A 134 2.13 10.78 -14.75
C ASP A 134 3.29 10.57 -13.79
N ALA A 135 3.00 10.22 -12.52
CA ALA A 135 4.01 9.93 -11.50
C ALA A 135 3.53 8.88 -10.50
N ILE A 136 4.46 8.12 -9.94
CA ILE A 136 4.21 7.14 -8.89
C ILE A 136 5.24 7.33 -7.79
N ALA A 137 4.80 7.77 -6.61
CA ALA A 137 5.59 7.77 -5.39
C ALA A 137 5.11 6.66 -4.48
N ASP A 138 6.03 5.81 -4.02
CA ASP A 138 5.70 4.64 -3.24
C ASP A 138 6.65 4.38 -2.07
N GLY A 139 6.40 3.32 -1.30
CA GLY A 139 7.16 2.94 -0.13
C GLY A 139 8.64 2.59 -0.37
N ASN A 140 9.07 2.44 -1.63
CA ASN A 140 10.47 2.21 -1.97
C ASN A 140 11.27 3.52 -2.07
N GLN A 141 10.59 4.66 -2.17
CA GLN A 141 11.17 5.98 -2.43
C GLN A 141 11.14 6.89 -1.20
N ILE A 142 10.43 6.52 -0.14
CA ILE A 142 10.24 7.32 1.07
C ILE A 142 10.95 6.69 2.28
N VAL A 143 11.27 7.53 3.25
CA VAL A 143 11.83 7.12 4.54
C VAL A 143 10.72 7.04 5.60
N ARG A 144 9.78 7.98 5.57
CA ARG A 144 8.70 8.10 6.55
C ARG A 144 7.36 7.76 5.91
N SER A 145 6.68 6.77 6.51
CA SER A 145 5.34 6.35 6.09
C SER A 145 4.27 7.33 6.58
N LYS A 146 3.07 7.26 5.99
CA LYS A 146 1.89 7.98 6.48
C LYS A 146 1.71 7.73 7.99
N PRO A 147 1.33 8.75 8.78
CA PRO A 147 0.75 10.03 8.39
C PRO A 147 1.76 11.12 7.98
N ASP A 148 3.06 10.84 7.89
CA ASP A 148 4.02 11.80 7.35
C ASP A 148 3.64 12.13 5.89
N PRO A 149 3.66 13.41 5.48
CA PRO A 149 3.26 13.83 4.15
C PRO A 149 4.29 13.50 3.05
N GLU A 150 5.42 12.89 3.37
CA GLU A 150 6.56 12.69 2.46
C GLU A 150 6.14 12.08 1.12
N VAL A 151 5.34 11.02 1.12
CA VAL A 151 4.92 10.35 -0.12
C VAL A 151 4.07 11.25 -1.02
N PHE A 152 3.22 12.08 -0.43
CA PHE A 152 2.38 13.01 -1.20
C PHE A 152 3.18 14.19 -1.75
N LEU A 153 4.12 14.70 -0.96
CA LEU A 153 5.03 15.76 -1.42
C LEU A 153 5.91 15.26 -2.57
N LEU A 154 6.42 14.04 -2.47
CA LEU A 154 7.19 13.40 -3.53
C LEU A 154 6.34 13.19 -4.79
N ALA A 155 5.12 12.67 -4.66
CA ALA A 155 4.19 12.50 -5.78
C ALA A 155 3.87 13.84 -6.47
N ALA A 156 3.62 14.91 -5.70
CA ALA A 156 3.40 16.24 -6.22
C ALA A 156 4.61 16.76 -6.98
N GLN A 157 5.80 16.62 -6.40
CA GLN A 157 7.06 17.03 -7.03
C GLN A 157 7.27 16.31 -8.37
N GLN A 158 7.10 15.00 -8.41
CA GLN A 158 7.29 14.20 -9.63
C GLN A 158 6.25 14.50 -10.71
N SER A 159 5.00 14.83 -10.35
CA SER A 159 3.93 15.06 -11.32
C SER A 159 3.91 16.46 -11.92
N VAL A 160 4.33 17.49 -11.15
CA VAL A 160 4.19 18.91 -11.55
C VAL A 160 5.52 19.51 -11.99
N TRP A 161 6.66 19.06 -11.42
CA TRP A 161 7.96 19.71 -11.61
C TRP A 161 8.90 18.97 -12.57
N LEU A 162 8.60 17.75 -12.99
CA LEU A 162 9.36 17.06 -14.03
C LEU A 162 8.88 17.51 -15.42
N ARG A 163 9.36 18.68 -15.84
CA ARG A 163 9.36 19.13 -17.24
C ARG A 163 10.79 19.24 -17.73
#